data_03bd60314a1b2cb40b9304b9e7473966
#
_entry.id   03bd60314a1b2cb40b9304b9e7473966
#
_cell.length_a   1.000
_cell.length_b   1.000
_cell.length_c   1.000
_cell.angle_alpha   90.00
_cell.angle_beta   90.00
_cell.angle_gamma   90.00
#
_symmetry.space_group_name_H-M   'P 1'
#
loop_
_entity.id
_entity.type
_entity.pdbx_description
1 polymer ?
#
loop_
_entity_poly.entity_id
_entity_poly.type
_entity_poly.pdbx_seq_one_letter_code
_entity_poly.pdbx_strand_id
1 'polypeptide(L)'
;MRSSALRTAAASALVAAASPADVARYGRKEEELSFATLVKEFKGLQQQLKDRDSEIKSWTEKAAESIREKGEIAESVKAELEKQAKAGEELVARLQEIEQLFAKFTANDNPRQSQKSLGQRVTDDDKVKQWLADGGPGRIRFGAKAITSAVTGAGGAGDLIVPQRVPGIIRQPDRQMTIRDLLSVGRTTSNSIEFVQETGFTNAAAPVAEGALKPESSISFGLESAPVRTIAHWVQASKQVLQDIPALQSYIDTRLRFGLELEEEDQLLSGDGTGQNLLGIIPQSTPFDDARRKVGDTRIDTIRRAMTQVRLAEYRADAILLHPSDWEEIELLKDADQRYIWANPRGLLGPTLWGLPVIDTTAVEEGEFLVGNFRMAAQIWDREDATVDISTEDRDNFVKNMVTIRAEQRLALTVYRPEAIIYGDFEAPAT
;
A
#
# COMPACT_ATOMS: atom_id res chain seq x y z
N MET A 1 -2.12 -21.55 -15.94
CA MET A 1 -1.27 -20.51 -16.54
C MET A 1 -0.72 -19.46 -15.54
N ARG A 2 -1.41 -19.04 -14.45
CA ARG A 2 -0.88 -18.06 -13.48
C ARG A 2 0.21 -18.60 -12.52
N SER A 3 0.29 -19.90 -12.28
CA SER A 3 1.27 -20.46 -11.34
C SER A 3 2.69 -20.61 -11.91
N SER A 4 2.83 -20.79 -13.22
CA SER A 4 4.14 -20.95 -13.87
C SER A 4 4.90 -19.61 -13.98
N ALA A 5 4.21 -18.50 -14.25
CA ALA A 5 4.81 -17.18 -14.36
C ALA A 5 5.37 -16.65 -13.03
N LEU A 6 4.69 -16.95 -11.91
CA LEU A 6 5.14 -16.59 -10.56
C LEU A 6 6.39 -17.39 -10.14
N ARG A 7 6.47 -18.67 -10.51
CA ARG A 7 7.64 -19.52 -10.24
C ARG A 7 8.86 -19.09 -11.06
N THR A 8 8.66 -18.71 -12.32
CA THR A 8 9.74 -18.23 -13.19
C THR A 8 10.29 -16.88 -12.73
N ALA A 9 9.45 -16.00 -12.23
CA ALA A 9 9.87 -14.69 -11.69
C ALA A 9 10.66 -14.83 -10.38
N ALA A 10 10.23 -15.72 -9.47
CA ALA A 10 10.95 -15.98 -8.21
C ALA A 10 12.34 -16.59 -8.45
N ALA A 11 12.45 -17.50 -9.41
CA ALA A 11 13.70 -18.14 -9.79
C ALA A 11 14.67 -17.18 -10.50
N SER A 12 14.16 -16.25 -11.32
CA SER A 12 14.98 -15.20 -11.96
C SER A 12 15.51 -14.19 -10.94
N ALA A 13 14.74 -13.87 -9.91
CA ALA A 13 15.17 -12.98 -8.83
C ALA A 13 16.29 -13.62 -7.97
N LEU A 14 16.23 -14.93 -7.73
CA LEU A 14 17.26 -15.65 -6.96
C LEU A 14 18.60 -15.70 -7.69
N VAL A 15 18.59 -15.88 -9.03
CA VAL A 15 19.79 -15.90 -9.87
C VAL A 15 20.43 -14.53 -10.02
N ALA A 16 19.61 -13.45 -9.99
CA ALA A 16 20.11 -12.08 -10.09
C ALA A 16 20.73 -11.57 -8.75
N ALA A 17 20.39 -12.20 -7.63
CA ALA A 17 20.88 -11.81 -6.30
C ALA A 17 22.24 -12.44 -5.90
N ALA A 18 22.74 -13.41 -6.66
CA ALA A 18 24.03 -14.03 -6.38
C ALA A 18 25.19 -13.19 -6.91
N SER A 19 25.99 -12.61 -6.02
CA SER A 19 27.18 -11.83 -6.41
C SER A 19 28.37 -12.71 -6.78
N PRO A 20 29.30 -12.23 -7.62
CA PRO A 20 30.54 -12.98 -7.92
C PRO A 20 31.40 -13.30 -6.68
N ALA A 21 31.23 -12.55 -5.60
CA ALA A 21 31.93 -12.78 -4.32
C ALA A 21 31.37 -14.00 -3.57
N ASP A 22 30.11 -14.32 -3.75
CA ASP A 22 29.50 -15.51 -3.12
C ASP A 22 29.98 -16.79 -3.80
N VAL A 23 30.27 -16.76 -5.09
CA VAL A 23 30.83 -17.87 -5.87
C VAL A 23 32.29 -18.19 -5.43
N ALA A 24 33.06 -17.17 -5.05
CA ALA A 24 34.46 -17.35 -4.63
C ALA A 24 34.60 -17.93 -3.20
N ARG A 25 33.58 -17.81 -2.37
CA ARG A 25 33.60 -18.28 -0.97
C ARG A 25 33.37 -19.78 -0.79
N TYR A 26 32.78 -20.44 -1.80
CA TYR A 26 32.42 -21.85 -1.76
C TYR A 26 33.38 -22.79 -2.51
N GLY A 27 34.51 -22.29 -2.97
CA GLY A 27 35.49 -23.09 -3.70
C GLY A 27 36.58 -23.66 -2.83
N ARG A 28 36.38 -24.81 -2.16
CA ARG A 28 37.43 -25.85 -2.00
C ARG A 28 36.94 -27.12 -1.32
N LYS A 29 37.03 -28.20 -2.11
CA LYS A 29 37.01 -29.65 -1.80
C LYS A 29 35.65 -30.29 -1.54
N GLU A 30 35.28 -30.95 -2.55
CA GLU A 30 34.86 -32.34 -2.79
C GLU A 30 34.05 -32.38 -4.07
N GLU A 31 34.08 -33.45 -4.84
CA GLU A 31 33.44 -33.63 -6.15
C GLU A 31 31.90 -33.49 -6.12
N GLU A 32 31.39 -32.39 -5.58
CA GLU A 32 29.97 -32.16 -5.46
C GLU A 32 29.65 -30.74 -5.94
N LEU A 33 28.85 -30.69 -6.97
CA LEU A 33 28.04 -29.57 -7.48
C LEU A 33 28.39 -28.19 -6.88
N SER A 34 29.34 -27.52 -7.50
CA SER A 34 29.64 -26.11 -7.23
C SER A 34 28.38 -25.27 -7.50
N PHE A 35 28.12 -24.25 -6.68
CA PHE A 35 27.03 -23.29 -6.85
C PHE A 35 26.97 -22.75 -8.30
N ALA A 36 28.12 -22.51 -8.93
CA ALA A 36 28.23 -22.11 -10.33
C ALA A 36 27.67 -23.18 -11.29
N THR A 37 27.82 -24.47 -10.97
CA THR A 37 27.28 -25.56 -11.78
C THR A 37 25.76 -25.65 -11.65
N LEU A 38 25.22 -25.50 -10.43
CA LEU A 38 23.79 -25.44 -10.19
C LEU A 38 23.12 -24.25 -10.90
N VAL A 39 23.74 -23.05 -10.87
CA VAL A 39 23.27 -21.88 -11.60
C VAL A 39 23.27 -22.10 -13.11
N LYS A 40 24.28 -22.81 -13.63
CA LYS A 40 24.38 -23.13 -15.05
C LYS A 40 23.31 -24.14 -15.48
N GLU A 41 23.06 -25.17 -14.67
CA GLU A 41 22.00 -26.15 -14.92
C GLU A 41 20.63 -25.52 -14.82
N PHE A 42 20.40 -24.64 -13.86
CA PHE A 42 19.14 -23.91 -13.72
C PHE A 42 18.85 -23.02 -14.93
N LYS A 43 19.85 -22.28 -15.42
CA LYS A 43 19.71 -21.49 -16.66
C LYS A 43 19.44 -22.38 -17.88
N GLY A 44 20.10 -23.54 -17.96
CA GLY A 44 19.85 -24.52 -19.01
C GLY A 44 18.40 -25.04 -19.00
N LEU A 45 17.87 -25.37 -17.82
CA LEU A 45 16.49 -25.78 -17.63
C LEU A 45 15.47 -24.68 -17.98
N GLN A 46 15.76 -23.43 -17.61
CA GLN A 46 14.92 -22.29 -18.00
C GLN A 46 14.86 -22.12 -19.54
N GLN A 47 16.00 -22.31 -20.23
CA GLN A 47 16.01 -22.22 -21.68
C GLN A 47 15.19 -23.37 -22.30
N GLN A 48 15.37 -24.59 -21.84
CA GLN A 48 14.60 -25.76 -22.30
C GLN A 48 13.09 -25.60 -22.08
N LEU A 49 12.68 -24.97 -20.96
CA LEU A 49 11.27 -24.66 -20.70
C LEU A 49 10.71 -23.63 -21.70
N LYS A 50 11.48 -22.60 -22.04
CA LYS A 50 11.08 -21.60 -23.04
C LYS A 50 10.96 -22.21 -24.43
N ASP A 51 11.94 -23.00 -24.83
CA ASP A 51 11.95 -23.65 -26.13
C ASP A 51 10.75 -24.58 -26.26
N ARG A 52 10.43 -25.30 -25.18
CA ARG A 52 9.26 -26.20 -25.12
C ARG A 52 7.92 -25.46 -25.14
N ASP A 53 7.81 -24.31 -24.46
CA ASP A 53 6.61 -23.48 -24.54
C ASP A 53 6.34 -22.98 -25.96
N SER A 54 7.40 -22.71 -26.72
CA SER A 54 7.28 -22.34 -28.13
C SER A 54 6.86 -23.52 -29.03
N GLU A 55 7.38 -24.71 -28.75
CA GLU A 55 6.97 -25.93 -29.44
C GLU A 55 5.51 -26.29 -29.16
N ILE A 56 5.08 -26.27 -27.89
CA ILE A 56 3.68 -26.52 -27.51
C ILE A 56 2.74 -25.54 -28.21
N LYS A 57 3.10 -24.27 -28.31
CA LYS A 57 2.31 -23.27 -29.06
C LYS A 57 2.18 -23.65 -30.53
N SER A 58 3.27 -24.02 -31.18
CA SER A 58 3.24 -24.43 -32.59
C SER A 58 2.39 -25.67 -32.83
N TRP A 59 2.39 -26.65 -31.91
CA TRP A 59 1.57 -27.85 -31.98
C TRP A 59 0.11 -27.60 -31.66
N THR A 60 -0.20 -26.68 -30.72
CA THR A 60 -1.59 -26.26 -30.45
C THR A 60 -2.19 -25.51 -31.63
N GLU A 61 -1.42 -24.72 -32.35
CA GLU A 61 -1.86 -24.08 -33.60
C GLU A 61 -2.14 -25.12 -34.69
N LYS A 62 -1.26 -26.09 -34.89
CA LYS A 62 -1.47 -27.20 -35.84
C LYS A 62 -2.65 -28.07 -35.47
N ALA A 63 -2.86 -28.32 -34.17
CA ALA A 63 -4.04 -29.05 -33.69
C ALA A 63 -5.33 -28.27 -33.96
N ALA A 64 -5.34 -26.97 -33.73
CA ALA A 64 -6.50 -26.12 -34.02
C ALA A 64 -6.81 -26.04 -35.50
N GLU A 65 -5.78 -26.03 -36.36
CA GLU A 65 -5.94 -26.06 -37.82
C GLU A 65 -6.50 -27.42 -38.29
N SER A 66 -6.00 -28.53 -37.74
CA SER A 66 -6.51 -29.91 -38.04
C SER A 66 -7.96 -30.11 -37.62
N ILE A 67 -8.37 -29.53 -36.46
CA ILE A 67 -9.76 -29.55 -36.02
C ILE A 67 -10.64 -28.74 -36.96
N ARG A 68 -10.13 -27.62 -37.47
CA ARG A 68 -10.86 -26.75 -38.41
C ARG A 68 -11.06 -27.39 -39.78
N GLU A 69 -10.08 -28.20 -40.25
CA GLU A 69 -10.13 -28.84 -41.57
C GLU A 69 -10.84 -30.20 -41.58
N LYS A 70 -10.70 -31.01 -40.53
CA LYS A 70 -11.12 -32.41 -40.52
C LYS A 70 -12.07 -32.80 -39.38
N GLY A 71 -12.35 -31.90 -38.45
CA GLY A 71 -13.20 -32.14 -37.29
C GLY A 71 -12.59 -33.03 -36.19
N GLU A 72 -11.42 -33.62 -36.43
CA GLU A 72 -10.70 -34.45 -35.46
C GLU A 72 -9.22 -34.11 -35.39
N ILE A 73 -8.62 -34.31 -34.21
CA ILE A 73 -7.18 -34.12 -34.01
C ILE A 73 -6.45 -35.32 -34.65
N ALA A 74 -5.50 -35.05 -35.54
CA ALA A 74 -4.67 -36.10 -36.13
C ALA A 74 -3.91 -36.89 -35.05
N GLU A 75 -3.88 -38.22 -35.18
CA GLU A 75 -3.25 -39.13 -34.20
C GLU A 75 -1.79 -38.79 -33.94
N SER A 76 -1.07 -38.27 -34.95
CA SER A 76 0.31 -37.81 -34.84
C SER A 76 0.46 -36.62 -33.91
N VAL A 77 -0.49 -35.66 -33.89
CA VAL A 77 -0.50 -34.50 -33.05
C VAL A 77 -0.81 -34.89 -31.60
N LYS A 78 -1.69 -35.87 -31.41
CA LYS A 78 -2.03 -36.39 -30.08
C LYS A 78 -0.86 -37.13 -29.43
N ALA A 79 -0.15 -37.96 -30.19
CA ALA A 79 1.04 -38.67 -29.73
C ALA A 79 2.18 -37.73 -29.35
N GLU A 80 2.38 -36.63 -30.12
CA GLU A 80 3.42 -35.63 -29.80
C GLU A 80 3.05 -34.76 -28.58
N LEU A 81 1.76 -34.44 -28.40
CA LEU A 81 1.27 -33.76 -27.18
C LEU A 81 1.47 -34.63 -25.93
N GLU A 82 1.21 -35.94 -25.99
CA GLU A 82 1.48 -36.84 -24.86
C GLU A 82 2.97 -36.95 -24.54
N LYS A 83 3.83 -37.01 -25.56
CA LYS A 83 5.29 -37.00 -25.39
C LYS A 83 5.81 -35.72 -24.76
N GLN A 84 5.27 -34.59 -25.20
CA GLN A 84 5.60 -33.28 -24.62
C GLN A 84 5.09 -33.14 -23.19
N ALA A 85 3.94 -33.72 -22.85
CA ALA A 85 3.42 -33.73 -21.48
C ALA A 85 4.34 -34.52 -20.54
N LYS A 86 4.77 -35.72 -20.93
CA LYS A 86 5.73 -36.54 -20.13
C LYS A 86 7.08 -35.87 -19.95
N ALA A 87 7.64 -35.29 -21.01
CA ALA A 87 8.88 -34.53 -20.90
C ALA A 87 8.71 -33.30 -19.97
N GLY A 88 7.48 -32.78 -19.84
CA GLY A 88 7.13 -31.73 -18.91
C GLY A 88 7.18 -32.10 -17.44
N GLU A 89 6.64 -33.23 -17.15
CA GLU A 89 6.65 -33.78 -15.78
C GLU A 89 8.07 -34.06 -15.33
N GLU A 90 8.93 -34.56 -16.22
CA GLU A 90 10.34 -34.84 -15.93
C GLU A 90 11.12 -33.56 -15.64
N LEU A 91 10.90 -32.48 -16.42
CA LEU A 91 11.53 -31.18 -16.18
C LEU A 91 11.06 -30.53 -14.88
N VAL A 92 9.79 -30.69 -14.52
CA VAL A 92 9.25 -30.18 -13.24
C VAL A 92 9.86 -30.95 -12.06
N ALA A 93 10.04 -32.26 -12.18
CA ALA A 93 10.67 -33.07 -11.15
C ALA A 93 12.14 -32.63 -10.92
N ARG A 94 12.90 -32.43 -11.98
CA ARG A 94 14.29 -31.91 -11.88
C ARG A 94 14.37 -30.51 -11.28
N LEU A 95 13.42 -29.65 -11.63
CA LEU A 95 13.33 -28.32 -10.99
C LEU A 95 13.12 -28.40 -9.49
N GLN A 96 12.24 -29.32 -9.03
CA GLN A 96 12.00 -29.53 -7.61
C GLN A 96 13.26 -30.07 -6.88
N GLU A 97 14.02 -30.94 -7.51
CA GLU A 97 15.29 -31.43 -6.94
C GLU A 97 16.30 -30.27 -6.81
N ILE A 98 16.42 -29.43 -7.80
CA ILE A 98 17.34 -28.28 -7.78
C ILE A 98 16.87 -27.25 -6.73
N GLU A 99 15.56 -26.98 -6.60
CA GLU A 99 15.01 -26.11 -5.56
C GLU A 99 15.30 -26.66 -4.15
N GLN A 100 15.21 -27.99 -3.94
CA GLN A 100 15.56 -28.59 -2.68
C GLN A 100 17.06 -28.50 -2.37
N LEU A 101 17.92 -28.65 -3.38
CA LEU A 101 19.36 -28.45 -3.23
C LEU A 101 19.69 -26.99 -2.91
N PHE A 102 19.06 -26.02 -3.57
CA PHE A 102 19.19 -24.61 -3.23
C PHE A 102 18.75 -24.32 -1.79
N ALA A 103 17.62 -24.89 -1.36
CA ALA A 103 17.14 -24.74 0.01
C ALA A 103 18.12 -25.33 1.03
N LYS A 104 18.78 -26.45 0.72
CA LYS A 104 19.83 -27.04 1.58
C LYS A 104 21.08 -26.17 1.61
N PHE A 105 21.49 -25.57 0.49
CA PHE A 105 22.63 -24.66 0.44
C PHE A 105 22.36 -23.38 1.24
N THR A 106 21.18 -22.76 1.08
CA THR A 106 20.80 -21.56 1.84
C THR A 106 20.57 -21.83 3.32
N ALA A 107 20.11 -23.02 3.69
CA ALA A 107 19.95 -23.42 5.09
C ALA A 107 21.30 -23.64 5.81
N ASN A 108 22.34 -24.03 5.06
CA ASN A 108 23.66 -24.28 5.62
C ASN A 108 24.48 -23.00 5.83
N ASP A 109 24.04 -21.89 5.24
CA ASP A 109 24.72 -20.58 5.33
C ASP A 109 24.17 -19.68 6.45
N ASN A 110 23.39 -20.28 7.37
CA ASN A 110 22.91 -19.56 8.53
C ASN A 110 24.01 -19.57 9.61
N PRO A 111 24.71 -18.46 9.89
CA PRO A 111 25.78 -18.41 10.92
C PRO A 111 25.29 -18.77 12.32
N ARG A 112 23.99 -19.06 12.47
CA ARG A 112 23.36 -19.50 13.71
C ARG A 112 23.57 -21.00 14.05
N GLN A 113 23.95 -21.86 13.07
CA GLN A 113 24.08 -23.28 13.34
C GLN A 113 25.49 -23.74 13.81
N SER A 114 26.50 -22.85 13.76
CA SER A 114 27.85 -23.20 14.17
C SER A 114 28.19 -22.97 15.68
N GLN A 115 27.22 -22.36 16.42
CA GLN A 115 27.44 -22.22 17.87
C GLN A 115 26.89 -23.42 18.62
N LYS A 116 27.77 -24.40 18.86
CA LYS A 116 27.48 -25.55 19.74
C LYS A 116 26.93 -25.04 21.07
N SER A 117 25.83 -25.59 21.54
CA SER A 117 25.26 -25.26 22.85
C SER A 117 26.30 -25.56 23.96
N LEU A 118 26.20 -24.88 25.12
CA LEU A 118 27.04 -25.14 26.28
C LEU A 118 27.07 -26.64 26.65
N GLY A 119 25.93 -27.32 26.54
CA GLY A 119 25.82 -28.76 26.72
C GLY A 119 26.64 -29.56 25.70
N GLN A 120 26.59 -29.19 24.43
CA GLN A 120 27.38 -29.84 23.37
C GLN A 120 28.89 -29.59 23.51
N ARG A 121 29.29 -28.40 23.99
CA ARG A 121 30.71 -28.13 24.30
C ARG A 121 31.23 -28.95 25.45
N VAL A 122 30.39 -29.15 26.47
CA VAL A 122 30.75 -30.03 27.63
C VAL A 122 30.84 -31.49 27.21
N THR A 123 29.97 -31.98 26.36
CA THR A 123 30.00 -33.37 25.86
C THR A 123 31.08 -33.61 24.81
N ASP A 124 31.53 -32.58 24.09
CA ASP A 124 32.61 -32.67 23.10
C ASP A 124 34.01 -32.52 23.72
N ASP A 125 34.13 -32.09 24.99
CA ASP A 125 35.42 -31.92 25.68
C ASP A 125 36.06 -33.28 25.91
N ASP A 126 37.31 -33.42 25.46
CA ASP A 126 38.04 -34.67 25.53
C ASP A 126 38.25 -35.18 26.98
N LYS A 127 38.28 -34.28 27.97
CA LYS A 127 38.33 -34.65 29.39
C LYS A 127 37.04 -35.29 29.88
N VAL A 128 35.89 -34.88 29.35
CA VAL A 128 34.58 -35.48 29.66
C VAL A 128 34.45 -36.84 28.99
N LYS A 129 34.94 -36.98 27.77
CA LYS A 129 34.95 -38.25 27.04
C LYS A 129 35.85 -39.28 27.69
N GLN A 130 37.05 -38.88 28.14
CA GLN A 130 37.94 -39.74 28.89
C GLN A 130 37.34 -40.16 30.24
N TRP A 131 36.76 -39.23 30.99
CA TRP A 131 36.09 -39.53 32.24
C TRP A 131 34.91 -40.50 32.10
N LEU A 132 34.13 -40.36 31.03
CA LEU A 132 33.06 -41.30 30.68
C LEU A 132 33.60 -42.67 30.27
N ALA A 133 34.75 -42.74 29.58
CA ALA A 133 35.40 -43.99 29.19
C ALA A 133 35.98 -44.73 30.39
N ASP A 134 36.43 -44.02 31.42
CA ASP A 134 36.98 -44.58 32.68
C ASP A 134 35.87 -44.96 33.69
N GLY A 135 34.64 -45.05 33.31
CA GLY A 135 33.51 -45.49 34.13
C GLY A 135 32.94 -44.46 35.09
N GLY A 136 33.34 -43.20 34.97
CA GLY A 136 32.71 -42.05 35.64
C GLY A 136 32.82 -41.97 37.17
N PRO A 137 33.87 -42.45 37.87
CA PRO A 137 33.95 -42.31 39.31
C PRO A 137 34.38 -40.90 39.71
N GLY A 138 33.56 -40.23 40.53
CA GLY A 138 33.88 -38.92 41.11
C GLY A 138 33.31 -37.72 40.42
N ARG A 139 33.64 -36.50 40.89
CA ARG A 139 33.21 -35.22 40.35
C ARG A 139 34.28 -34.63 39.45
N ILE A 140 33.93 -34.33 38.19
CA ILE A 140 34.74 -33.43 37.37
C ILE A 140 34.44 -32.00 37.77
N ARG A 141 35.43 -31.23 38.18
CA ARG A 141 35.36 -29.79 38.42
C ARG A 141 35.82 -29.07 37.15
N PHE A 142 34.91 -28.50 36.44
CA PHE A 142 35.23 -27.44 35.48
C PHE A 142 35.47 -26.16 36.25
N GLY A 143 36.66 -25.59 36.12
CA GLY A 143 36.98 -24.29 36.69
C GLY A 143 36.31 -23.17 35.85
N ALA A 144 34.99 -23.17 35.80
CA ALA A 144 34.26 -22.02 35.25
C ALA A 144 34.24 -20.96 36.36
N LYS A 145 35.03 -19.90 36.24
CA LYS A 145 34.69 -18.61 36.88
C LYS A 145 33.28 -18.32 36.49
N ALA A 146 32.48 -17.84 37.44
CA ALA A 146 31.09 -17.46 37.18
C ALA A 146 31.02 -16.54 35.94
N ILE A 147 30.52 -17.06 34.83
CA ILE A 147 30.41 -16.33 33.57
C ILE A 147 29.09 -15.54 33.67
N THR A 148 29.19 -14.23 33.86
CA THR A 148 28.03 -13.35 33.92
C THR A 148 27.89 -12.59 32.61
N SER A 149 26.66 -12.35 32.18
CA SER A 149 26.35 -11.58 30.97
C SER A 149 26.64 -10.08 31.05
N ALA A 150 27.04 -9.61 32.26
CA ALA A 150 27.13 -8.19 32.57
C ALA A 150 28.48 -7.52 32.23
N VAL A 151 29.52 -8.26 31.84
CA VAL A 151 30.86 -7.70 31.63
C VAL A 151 31.45 -8.15 30.30
N THR A 152 31.86 -7.17 29.51
CA THR A 152 32.68 -7.31 28.31
C THR A 152 34.14 -7.34 28.75
N GLY A 153 34.84 -8.48 28.65
CA GLY A 153 36.27 -8.63 29.02
C GLY A 153 36.61 -9.94 29.76
N ALA A 154 37.84 -10.09 30.25
CA ALA A 154 38.35 -11.32 30.85
C ALA A 154 37.51 -11.80 32.06
N GLY A 155 36.49 -12.58 31.81
CA GLY A 155 35.58 -13.16 32.82
C GLY A 155 34.07 -12.96 32.57
N GLY A 156 33.66 -12.27 31.51
CA GLY A 156 32.27 -12.06 31.13
C GLY A 156 31.88 -12.81 29.86
N ALA A 157 30.60 -13.16 29.73
CA ALA A 157 30.02 -13.78 28.52
C ALA A 157 29.34 -12.74 27.61
N GLY A 158 29.53 -11.43 27.84
CA GLY A 158 28.89 -10.37 27.09
C GLY A 158 29.13 -10.45 25.57
N ASP A 159 30.38 -10.79 25.20
CA ASP A 159 30.77 -10.94 23.78
C ASP A 159 30.25 -12.22 23.12
N LEU A 160 29.77 -13.17 23.90
CA LEU A 160 29.18 -14.42 23.41
C LEU A 160 27.66 -14.32 23.20
N ILE A 161 27.04 -13.26 23.71
CA ILE A 161 25.62 -13.02 23.57
C ILE A 161 25.41 -12.19 22.30
N VAL A 162 25.04 -12.86 21.21
CA VAL A 162 24.67 -12.20 19.97
C VAL A 162 23.21 -11.81 20.08
N PRO A 163 22.88 -10.51 20.17
CA PRO A 163 21.48 -10.11 20.20
C PRO A 163 20.81 -10.45 18.87
N GLN A 164 19.61 -11.02 18.95
CA GLN A 164 18.81 -11.28 17.76
C GLN A 164 18.28 -9.95 17.25
N ARG A 165 18.78 -9.51 16.09
CA ARG A 165 18.24 -8.35 15.40
C ARG A 165 17.12 -8.82 14.48
N VAL A 166 15.93 -8.27 14.67
CA VAL A 166 14.81 -8.46 13.73
C VAL A 166 15.17 -7.72 12.45
N PRO A 167 15.21 -8.38 11.29
CA PRO A 167 15.51 -7.72 10.03
C PRO A 167 14.36 -6.78 9.64
N GLY A 168 14.71 -5.62 9.08
CA GLY A 168 13.77 -4.61 8.62
C GLY A 168 13.56 -3.45 9.61
N ILE A 169 12.84 -2.44 9.13
CA ILE A 169 12.44 -1.26 9.89
C ILE A 169 10.99 -1.43 10.29
N ILE A 170 10.70 -1.43 11.59
CA ILE A 170 9.32 -1.45 12.10
C ILE A 170 8.75 -0.05 11.87
N ARG A 171 7.71 0.05 11.05
CA ARG A 171 7.03 1.31 10.72
C ARG A 171 6.09 1.71 11.85
N GLN A 172 5.87 3.00 11.99
CA GLN A 172 4.71 3.52 12.73
C GLN A 172 3.43 3.22 11.94
N PRO A 173 2.28 3.08 12.62
CA PRO A 173 1.01 2.95 11.93
C PRO A 173 0.75 4.19 11.05
N ASP A 174 0.29 3.98 9.84
CA ASP A 174 -0.01 5.02 8.87
C ASP A 174 -1.52 5.20 8.78
N ARG A 175 -1.99 6.47 8.64
CA ARG A 175 -3.39 6.78 8.35
C ARG A 175 -3.76 6.23 6.96
N GLN A 176 -4.93 5.63 6.86
CA GLN A 176 -5.46 5.24 5.56
C GLN A 176 -6.02 6.48 4.85
N MET A 177 -5.53 6.75 3.65
CA MET A 177 -6.04 7.85 2.82
C MET A 177 -7.35 7.43 2.16
N THR A 178 -8.37 8.25 2.27
CA THR A 178 -9.73 7.90 1.83
C THR A 178 -10.38 8.97 0.96
N ILE A 179 -9.97 10.24 1.11
CA ILE A 179 -10.63 11.37 0.46
C ILE A 179 -10.46 11.32 -1.07
N ARG A 180 -9.27 10.97 -1.54
CA ARG A 180 -8.99 10.86 -2.97
C ARG A 180 -9.90 9.84 -3.67
N ASP A 181 -10.23 8.74 -3.00
CA ASP A 181 -11.09 7.67 -3.55
C ASP A 181 -12.56 8.09 -3.69
N LEU A 182 -12.98 9.11 -2.94
CA LEU A 182 -14.34 9.66 -3.01
C LEU A 182 -14.52 10.60 -4.19
N LEU A 183 -13.46 11.24 -4.65
CA LEU A 183 -13.51 12.28 -5.67
C LEU A 183 -13.30 11.70 -7.06
N SER A 184 -13.77 12.41 -8.06
CA SER A 184 -13.42 12.12 -9.44
C SER A 184 -11.99 12.57 -9.72
N VAL A 185 -11.22 11.77 -10.47
CA VAL A 185 -9.84 12.09 -10.82
C VAL A 185 -9.74 12.39 -12.32
N GLY A 186 -9.08 13.47 -12.66
CA GLY A 186 -8.76 13.87 -14.04
C GLY A 186 -7.27 14.18 -14.20
N ARG A 187 -6.83 14.39 -15.42
CA ARG A 187 -5.44 14.82 -15.74
C ARG A 187 -5.44 16.12 -16.52
N THR A 188 -4.45 16.96 -16.25
CA THR A 188 -4.26 18.22 -16.94
C THR A 188 -2.80 18.48 -17.29
N THR A 189 -2.58 19.25 -18.34
CA THR A 189 -1.26 19.79 -18.68
C THR A 189 -1.18 21.32 -18.42
N SER A 190 -2.34 21.94 -18.09
CA SER A 190 -2.44 23.37 -17.82
C SER A 190 -1.99 23.71 -16.40
N ASN A 191 -1.65 24.97 -16.17
CA ASN A 191 -1.31 25.51 -14.85
C ASN A 191 -2.52 26.00 -14.04
N SER A 192 -3.67 26.09 -14.67
CA SER A 192 -4.95 26.45 -14.08
C SER A 192 -6.06 25.72 -14.81
N ILE A 193 -7.10 25.37 -14.08
CA ILE A 193 -8.33 24.79 -14.62
C ILE A 193 -9.39 25.89 -14.56
N GLU A 194 -9.92 26.25 -15.69
CA GLU A 194 -11.02 27.20 -15.77
C GLU A 194 -12.29 26.45 -16.17
N PHE A 195 -13.37 26.74 -15.48
CA PHE A 195 -14.68 26.16 -15.77
C PHE A 195 -15.79 27.20 -15.64
N VAL A 196 -16.83 27.01 -16.44
CA VAL A 196 -18.00 27.87 -16.43
C VAL A 196 -19.07 27.21 -15.56
N GLN A 197 -19.50 27.91 -14.53
CA GLN A 197 -20.56 27.49 -13.64
C GLN A 197 -21.83 28.28 -13.92
N GLU A 198 -22.99 27.62 -13.96
CA GLU A 198 -24.29 28.28 -13.97
C GLU A 198 -24.55 28.84 -12.57
N THR A 199 -24.61 30.15 -12.48
CA THR A 199 -24.81 30.89 -11.22
C THR A 199 -26.26 31.24 -10.93
N GLY A 200 -27.12 31.14 -11.93
CA GLY A 200 -28.55 31.38 -11.74
C GLY A 200 -29.38 30.97 -12.93
N PHE A 201 -30.54 30.40 -12.64
CA PHE A 201 -31.57 30.08 -13.61
C PHE A 201 -32.92 30.58 -13.11
N THR A 202 -33.48 31.56 -13.82
CA THR A 202 -34.86 32.04 -13.55
C THR A 202 -35.79 31.41 -14.56
N ASN A 203 -36.57 30.44 -14.10
CA ASN A 203 -37.58 29.81 -14.94
C ASN A 203 -38.88 30.59 -14.87
N ALA A 204 -39.24 31.27 -15.94
CA ALA A 204 -40.50 31.99 -16.10
C ALA A 204 -41.51 31.23 -16.99
N ALA A 205 -41.26 29.93 -17.26
CA ALA A 205 -42.17 29.13 -18.08
C ALA A 205 -43.57 29.07 -17.45
N ALA A 206 -44.58 29.51 -18.20
CA ALA A 206 -45.98 29.50 -17.78
C ALA A 206 -46.90 29.13 -18.95
N PRO A 207 -48.08 28.57 -18.68
CA PRO A 207 -49.11 28.43 -19.69
C PRO A 207 -49.53 29.81 -20.26
N VAL A 208 -49.50 29.93 -21.56
CA VAL A 208 -49.82 31.22 -22.25
C VAL A 208 -50.99 31.04 -23.17
N ALA A 209 -51.95 32.01 -23.15
CA ALA A 209 -53.07 32.04 -24.04
C ALA A 209 -52.61 32.27 -25.48
N GLU A 210 -53.46 31.87 -26.45
CA GLU A 210 -53.17 32.07 -27.84
C GLU A 210 -53.05 33.57 -28.14
N GLY A 211 -51.91 33.96 -28.78
CA GLY A 211 -51.60 35.34 -29.12
C GLY A 211 -50.96 36.18 -28.00
N ALA A 212 -50.82 35.68 -26.77
CA ALA A 212 -50.16 36.39 -25.67
C ALA A 212 -48.63 36.32 -25.73
N LEU A 213 -47.97 37.33 -25.19
CA LEU A 213 -46.50 37.37 -25.05
C LEU A 213 -46.06 36.26 -24.14
N LYS A 214 -45.05 35.52 -24.56
CA LYS A 214 -44.42 34.46 -23.76
C LYS A 214 -43.45 35.05 -22.73
N PRO A 215 -43.45 34.55 -21.50
CA PRO A 215 -42.51 35.03 -20.49
C PRO A 215 -41.05 34.67 -20.85
N GLU A 216 -40.15 35.56 -20.50
CA GLU A 216 -38.71 35.40 -20.73
C GLU A 216 -38.02 34.75 -19.50
N SER A 217 -37.27 33.68 -19.71
CA SER A 217 -36.42 33.05 -18.71
C SER A 217 -34.98 33.56 -18.87
N SER A 218 -34.24 33.65 -17.79
CA SER A 218 -32.83 34.09 -17.80
C SER A 218 -31.90 33.03 -17.21
N ILE A 219 -30.71 32.94 -17.80
CA ILE A 219 -29.62 32.06 -17.34
C ILE A 219 -28.37 32.92 -17.17
N SER A 220 -27.69 32.81 -16.06
CA SER A 220 -26.40 33.48 -15.78
C SER A 220 -25.29 32.48 -15.56
N PHE A 221 -24.10 32.88 -16.00
CA PHE A 221 -22.90 32.04 -15.90
C PHE A 221 -21.77 32.80 -15.17
N GLY A 222 -21.00 32.10 -14.35
CA GLY A 222 -19.76 32.57 -13.74
C GLY A 222 -18.58 31.79 -14.29
N LEU A 223 -17.44 32.45 -14.44
CA LEU A 223 -16.16 31.79 -14.73
C LEU A 223 -15.37 31.64 -13.43
N GLU A 224 -15.06 30.39 -13.07
CA GLU A 224 -14.27 30.05 -11.93
C GLU A 224 -12.95 29.46 -12.38
N SER A 225 -11.89 29.63 -11.56
CA SER A 225 -10.56 29.10 -11.86
C SER A 225 -9.92 28.46 -10.65
N ALA A 226 -9.36 27.26 -10.83
CA ALA A 226 -8.61 26.54 -9.83
C ALA A 226 -7.14 26.42 -10.27
N PRO A 227 -6.20 27.07 -9.59
CA PRO A 227 -4.78 26.99 -9.91
C PRO A 227 -4.19 25.65 -9.50
N VAL A 228 -3.29 25.11 -10.31
CA VAL A 228 -2.48 23.96 -9.96
C VAL A 228 -1.44 24.35 -8.92
N ARG A 229 -1.36 23.60 -7.84
CA ARG A 229 -0.38 23.79 -6.76
C ARG A 229 0.61 22.65 -6.70
N THR A 230 1.78 22.93 -6.18
CA THR A 230 2.85 21.95 -5.97
C THR A 230 2.95 21.65 -4.49
N ILE A 231 2.82 20.38 -4.14
CA ILE A 231 3.10 19.86 -2.80
C ILE A 231 4.46 19.17 -2.88
N ALA A 232 5.40 19.58 -2.03
CA ALA A 232 6.74 19.03 -2.07
C ALA A 232 7.40 19.05 -0.70
N HIS A 233 8.22 18.03 -0.43
CA HIS A 233 9.11 17.99 0.71
C HIS A 233 10.40 17.23 0.37
N TRP A 234 11.39 17.33 1.24
CA TRP A 234 12.69 16.73 1.01
C TRP A 234 13.35 16.26 2.31
N VAL A 235 14.27 15.31 2.17
CA VAL A 235 15.09 14.78 3.26
C VAL A 235 16.53 14.68 2.81
N GLN A 236 17.48 14.91 3.73
CA GLN A 236 18.90 14.63 3.48
C GLN A 236 19.33 13.32 4.11
N ALA A 237 20.15 12.57 3.40
CA ALA A 237 20.74 11.34 3.88
C ALA A 237 22.24 11.28 3.51
N SER A 238 23.05 10.59 4.31
CA SER A 238 24.43 10.34 3.96
C SER A 238 24.51 9.27 2.86
N LYS A 239 25.34 9.52 1.86
CA LYS A 239 25.61 8.57 0.78
C LYS A 239 26.12 7.23 1.30
N GLN A 240 26.94 7.24 2.33
CA GLN A 240 27.49 6.03 2.96
C GLN A 240 26.36 5.18 3.58
N VAL A 241 25.48 5.80 4.37
CA VAL A 241 24.37 5.08 5.00
C VAL A 241 23.40 4.49 3.98
N LEU A 242 23.14 5.18 2.87
CA LEU A 242 22.30 4.64 1.78
C LEU A 242 22.94 3.47 1.05
N GLN A 243 24.28 3.47 0.94
CA GLN A 243 25.02 2.35 0.34
C GLN A 243 25.11 1.14 1.28
N ASP A 244 25.29 1.39 2.58
CA ASP A 244 25.42 0.35 3.60
C ASP A 244 24.07 -0.33 3.90
N ILE A 245 22.96 0.41 3.75
CA ILE A 245 21.60 -0.05 4.10
C ILE A 245 20.65 0.20 2.90
N PRO A 246 20.66 -0.64 1.87
CA PRO A 246 19.77 -0.46 0.71
C PRO A 246 18.27 -0.41 1.07
N ALA A 247 17.85 -1.12 2.14
CA ALA A 247 16.48 -1.08 2.63
C ALA A 247 16.05 0.31 3.14
N LEU A 248 17.00 1.16 3.52
CA LEU A 248 16.71 2.53 3.98
C LEU A 248 16.25 3.41 2.83
N GLN A 249 16.82 3.25 1.64
CA GLN A 249 16.40 4.01 0.46
C GLN A 249 14.94 3.76 0.11
N SER A 250 14.55 2.48 0.05
CA SER A 250 13.14 2.11 -0.20
C SER A 250 12.20 2.60 0.90
N TYR A 251 12.67 2.59 2.15
CA TYR A 251 11.91 3.11 3.28
C TYR A 251 11.67 4.62 3.16
N ILE A 252 12.72 5.38 2.82
CA ILE A 252 12.63 6.84 2.63
C ILE A 252 11.65 7.16 1.48
N ASP A 253 11.78 6.48 0.33
CA ASP A 253 10.87 6.66 -0.81
C ASP A 253 9.40 6.45 -0.40
N THR A 254 9.12 5.36 0.29
CA THR A 254 7.76 5.07 0.77
C THR A 254 7.26 6.13 1.76
N ARG A 255 8.11 6.60 2.67
CA ARG A 255 7.72 7.63 3.67
C ARG A 255 7.50 9.00 3.04
N LEU A 256 8.30 9.35 2.04
CA LEU A 256 8.12 10.60 1.32
C LEU A 256 6.81 10.60 0.51
N ARG A 257 6.49 9.50 -0.17
CA ARG A 257 5.20 9.37 -0.87
C ARG A 257 4.03 9.46 0.10
N PHE A 258 4.08 8.72 1.20
CA PHE A 258 3.06 8.81 2.23
C PHE A 258 2.90 10.24 2.80
N GLY A 259 4.02 10.96 2.99
CA GLY A 259 3.99 12.35 3.44
C GLY A 259 3.32 13.30 2.44
N LEU A 260 3.51 13.07 1.13
CA LEU A 260 2.78 13.81 0.09
C LEU A 260 1.28 13.51 0.12
N GLU A 261 0.91 12.23 0.22
CA GLU A 261 -0.49 11.81 0.29
C GLU A 261 -1.19 12.38 1.52
N LEU A 262 -0.50 12.45 2.65
CA LEU A 262 -1.03 13.04 3.88
C LEU A 262 -1.34 14.52 3.71
N GLU A 263 -0.39 15.29 3.18
CA GLU A 263 -0.57 16.72 2.93
C GLU A 263 -1.61 16.96 1.82
N GLU A 264 -1.67 16.10 0.80
CA GLU A 264 -2.70 16.14 -0.23
C GLU A 264 -4.10 16.03 0.40
N GLU A 265 -4.31 15.03 1.27
CA GLU A 265 -5.61 14.81 1.91
C GLU A 265 -6.02 16.01 2.77
N ASP A 266 -5.09 16.58 3.53
CA ASP A 266 -5.33 17.76 4.37
C ASP A 266 -5.64 19.00 3.51
N GLN A 267 -4.93 19.21 2.40
CA GLN A 267 -5.19 20.29 1.45
C GLN A 267 -6.51 20.12 0.68
N LEU A 268 -6.86 18.89 0.30
CA LEU A 268 -8.13 18.61 -0.38
C LEU A 268 -9.34 18.88 0.53
N LEU A 269 -9.23 18.62 1.83
CA LEU A 269 -10.31 18.87 2.77
C LEU A 269 -10.35 20.31 3.26
N SER A 270 -9.28 20.76 3.92
CA SER A 270 -9.27 21.98 4.74
C SER A 270 -8.39 23.11 4.18
N GLY A 271 -7.78 22.92 3.01
CA GLY A 271 -6.94 23.97 2.39
C GLY A 271 -7.69 25.30 2.28
N ASP A 272 -7.05 26.40 2.73
CA ASP A 272 -7.66 27.71 2.83
C ASP A 272 -7.60 28.56 1.53
N GLY A 273 -6.94 28.05 0.49
CA GLY A 273 -6.75 28.75 -0.79
C GLY A 273 -5.81 29.94 -0.73
N THR A 274 -5.19 30.23 0.43
CA THR A 274 -4.27 31.37 0.54
C THR A 274 -2.87 31.02 0.05
N GLY A 275 -2.21 31.96 -0.63
CA GLY A 275 -0.84 31.79 -1.11
C GLY A 275 -0.66 30.61 -2.04
N GLN A 276 -0.03 29.53 -1.58
CA GLN A 276 0.21 28.32 -2.35
C GLN A 276 -0.70 27.14 -1.95
N ASN A 277 -1.60 27.34 -0.99
CA ASN A 277 -2.53 26.32 -0.55
C ASN A 277 -3.62 26.08 -1.62
N LEU A 278 -4.12 24.85 -1.66
CA LEU A 278 -5.34 24.54 -2.41
C LEU A 278 -6.55 25.16 -1.70
N LEU A 279 -7.60 25.41 -2.44
CA LEU A 279 -8.89 25.73 -1.85
C LEU A 279 -9.66 24.40 -1.66
N GLY A 280 -9.74 23.94 -0.42
CA GLY A 280 -10.29 22.65 -0.02
C GLY A 280 -11.81 22.54 -0.14
N ILE A 281 -12.32 21.36 0.13
CA ILE A 281 -13.77 21.08 0.06
C ILE A 281 -14.50 21.78 1.19
N ILE A 282 -14.00 21.77 2.42
CA ILE A 282 -14.66 22.35 3.59
C ILE A 282 -14.95 23.85 3.40
N PRO A 283 -13.96 24.70 3.03
CA PRO A 283 -14.22 26.14 2.82
C PRO A 283 -15.21 26.46 1.69
N GLN A 284 -15.34 25.55 0.72
CA GLN A 284 -16.23 25.73 -0.42
C GLN A 284 -17.60 25.09 -0.22
N SER A 285 -17.78 24.19 0.74
CA SER A 285 -19.01 23.47 0.98
C SER A 285 -20.11 24.38 1.54
N THR A 286 -21.35 23.98 1.36
CA THR A 286 -22.49 24.67 1.95
C THR A 286 -22.58 24.33 3.45
N PRO A 287 -22.68 25.33 4.33
CA PRO A 287 -22.82 25.08 5.75
C PRO A 287 -24.17 24.40 6.06
N PHE A 288 -24.18 23.59 7.10
CA PHE A 288 -25.41 23.00 7.61
C PHE A 288 -26.33 24.10 8.17
N ASP A 289 -27.62 24.03 7.82
CA ASP A 289 -28.62 24.97 8.28
C ASP A 289 -29.09 24.60 9.69
N ASP A 290 -28.60 25.32 10.69
CA ASP A 290 -28.94 25.09 12.10
C ASP A 290 -30.41 25.29 12.43
N ALA A 291 -31.17 26.05 11.63
CA ALA A 291 -32.62 26.16 11.79
C ALA A 291 -33.35 24.83 11.60
N ARG A 292 -32.70 23.86 11.01
CA ARG A 292 -33.20 22.49 10.86
C ARG A 292 -33.05 21.64 12.09
N ARG A 293 -32.17 22.01 13.03
CA ARG A 293 -31.98 21.30 14.29
C ARG A 293 -33.25 21.41 15.16
N LYS A 294 -33.53 20.34 15.89
CA LYS A 294 -34.57 20.32 16.89
C LYS A 294 -33.99 19.98 18.24
N VAL A 295 -34.57 20.49 19.27
CA VAL A 295 -34.20 20.16 20.65
C VAL A 295 -34.30 18.65 20.86
N GLY A 296 -33.22 18.02 21.31
CA GLY A 296 -33.14 16.58 21.50
C GLY A 296 -32.70 15.76 20.29
N ASP A 297 -32.31 16.41 19.20
CA ASP A 297 -31.70 15.70 18.05
C ASP A 297 -30.42 15.00 18.48
N THR A 298 -30.26 13.76 18.06
CA THR A 298 -29.04 12.99 18.17
C THR A 298 -28.11 13.28 16.97
N ARG A 299 -26.84 12.84 17.03
CA ARG A 299 -25.91 12.92 15.89
C ARG A 299 -26.49 12.25 14.62
N ILE A 300 -27.20 11.12 14.78
CA ILE A 300 -27.87 10.42 13.70
C ILE A 300 -28.94 11.30 13.04
N ASP A 301 -29.73 12.02 13.86
CA ASP A 301 -30.77 12.93 13.36
C ASP A 301 -30.15 14.10 12.59
N THR A 302 -29.05 14.67 13.10
CA THR A 302 -28.32 15.77 12.45
C THR A 302 -27.82 15.34 11.05
N ILE A 303 -27.19 14.19 10.93
CA ILE A 303 -26.74 13.64 9.65
C ILE A 303 -27.94 13.44 8.70
N ARG A 304 -29.05 12.92 9.22
CA ARG A 304 -30.26 12.73 8.40
C ARG A 304 -30.82 14.05 7.88
N ARG A 305 -30.74 15.12 8.67
CA ARG A 305 -31.16 16.48 8.26
C ARG A 305 -30.21 17.05 7.21
N ALA A 306 -28.89 16.84 7.36
CA ALA A 306 -27.91 17.23 6.37
C ALA A 306 -28.16 16.51 5.02
N MET A 307 -28.44 15.20 5.03
CA MET A 307 -28.85 14.48 3.83
C MET A 307 -30.10 15.06 3.18
N THR A 308 -31.05 15.53 4.01
CA THR A 308 -32.26 16.19 3.51
C THR A 308 -31.92 17.54 2.87
N GLN A 309 -30.98 18.29 3.43
CA GLN A 309 -30.51 19.55 2.86
C GLN A 309 -29.87 19.32 1.49
N VAL A 310 -28.98 18.32 1.33
CA VAL A 310 -28.44 17.89 0.03
C VAL A 310 -29.57 17.55 -0.95
N ARG A 311 -30.61 16.85 -0.48
CA ARG A 311 -31.73 16.44 -1.31
C ARG A 311 -32.59 17.62 -1.77
N LEU A 312 -32.73 18.64 -0.93
CA LEU A 312 -33.47 19.88 -1.30
C LEU A 312 -32.70 20.74 -2.30
N ALA A 313 -31.38 20.61 -2.35
CA ALA A 313 -30.55 21.16 -3.41
C ALA A 313 -30.55 20.29 -4.70
N GLU A 314 -31.47 19.30 -4.78
CA GLU A 314 -31.67 18.38 -5.92
C GLU A 314 -30.51 17.38 -6.14
N TYR A 315 -29.62 17.22 -5.17
CA TYR A 315 -28.55 16.23 -5.21
C TYR A 315 -28.88 15.01 -4.35
N ARG A 316 -28.14 13.92 -4.56
CA ARG A 316 -28.24 12.71 -3.75
C ARG A 316 -26.87 12.41 -3.14
N ALA A 317 -26.79 12.41 -1.83
CA ALA A 317 -25.56 12.07 -1.13
C ALA A 317 -25.07 10.65 -1.51
N ASP A 318 -23.78 10.48 -1.63
CA ASP A 318 -23.08 9.22 -1.93
C ASP A 318 -22.23 8.71 -0.74
N ALA A 319 -21.79 9.60 0.15
CA ALA A 319 -21.02 9.23 1.33
C ALA A 319 -21.23 10.21 2.49
N ILE A 320 -20.79 9.75 3.67
CA ILE A 320 -20.76 10.51 4.92
C ILE A 320 -19.32 10.40 5.46
N LEU A 321 -18.69 11.53 5.75
CA LEU A 321 -17.36 11.59 6.39
C LEU A 321 -17.52 12.03 7.83
N LEU A 322 -16.83 11.31 8.72
CA LEU A 322 -16.86 11.55 10.17
C LEU A 322 -15.48 11.29 10.79
N HIS A 323 -15.23 11.89 11.94
CA HIS A 323 -14.13 11.45 12.78
C HIS A 323 -14.42 10.08 13.40
N PRO A 324 -13.43 9.18 13.58
CA PRO A 324 -13.64 7.87 14.20
C PRO A 324 -14.29 7.92 15.58
N SER A 325 -13.96 8.94 16.42
CA SER A 325 -14.59 9.14 17.73
C SER A 325 -16.09 9.44 17.62
N ASP A 326 -16.50 10.23 16.62
CA ASP A 326 -17.89 10.56 16.38
C ASP A 326 -18.69 9.35 15.89
N TRP A 327 -18.04 8.53 15.06
CA TRP A 327 -18.63 7.27 14.60
C TRP A 327 -18.81 6.30 15.78
N GLU A 328 -17.81 6.18 16.67
CA GLU A 328 -17.90 5.38 17.88
C GLU A 328 -19.11 5.82 18.75
N GLU A 329 -19.29 7.12 18.96
CA GLU A 329 -20.43 7.63 19.75
C GLU A 329 -21.79 7.28 19.11
N ILE A 330 -21.87 7.32 17.78
CA ILE A 330 -23.09 6.91 17.07
C ILE A 330 -23.34 5.41 17.26
N GLU A 331 -22.32 4.57 17.16
CA GLU A 331 -22.44 3.12 17.35
C GLU A 331 -22.81 2.74 18.79
N LEU A 332 -22.31 3.49 19.76
CA LEU A 332 -22.54 3.23 21.18
C LEU A 332 -23.87 3.79 21.70
N LEU A 333 -24.70 4.44 20.88
CA LEU A 333 -26.01 4.92 21.28
C LEU A 333 -26.89 3.77 21.80
N LYS A 334 -27.45 3.97 23.01
CA LYS A 334 -28.29 3.00 23.70
C LYS A 334 -29.68 3.57 23.97
N ASP A 335 -30.66 2.69 24.01
CA ASP A 335 -32.02 3.02 24.48
C ASP A 335 -32.10 3.11 26.01
N ALA A 336 -33.26 3.45 26.53
CA ALA A 336 -33.53 3.51 27.96
C ALA A 336 -33.30 2.16 28.70
N ASP A 337 -33.35 1.06 27.96
CA ASP A 337 -33.11 -0.31 28.45
C ASP A 337 -31.65 -0.75 28.31
N GLN A 338 -30.73 0.18 27.99
CA GLN A 338 -29.30 -0.08 27.78
C GLN A 338 -29.00 -1.02 26.61
N ARG A 339 -29.89 -1.13 25.63
CA ARG A 339 -29.65 -1.86 24.39
C ARG A 339 -29.05 -0.93 23.32
N TYR A 340 -28.10 -1.43 22.57
CA TYR A 340 -27.59 -0.66 21.44
C TYR A 340 -28.68 -0.46 20.38
N ILE A 341 -28.87 0.78 19.96
CA ILE A 341 -29.88 1.14 18.95
C ILE A 341 -29.41 0.77 17.57
N TRP A 342 -28.15 1.05 17.28
CA TRP A 342 -27.58 0.93 15.95
C TRP A 342 -26.60 -0.24 15.82
N ALA A 343 -25.65 -0.37 16.73
CA ALA A 343 -24.61 -1.37 16.63
C ALA A 343 -25.14 -2.78 16.76
N ASN A 344 -24.91 -3.61 15.76
CA ASN A 344 -24.99 -5.05 15.88
C ASN A 344 -23.58 -5.62 16.01
N PRO A 345 -23.06 -5.88 17.22
CA PRO A 345 -21.69 -6.35 17.42
C PRO A 345 -21.36 -7.69 16.74
N ARG A 346 -22.38 -8.37 16.21
CA ARG A 346 -22.26 -9.62 15.46
C ARG A 346 -22.36 -9.44 13.95
N GLY A 347 -22.63 -8.23 13.47
CA GLY A 347 -22.78 -7.94 12.05
C GLY A 347 -21.43 -7.68 11.41
N LEU A 348 -21.18 -8.26 10.24
CA LEU A 348 -19.99 -8.03 9.39
C LEU A 348 -20.24 -6.96 8.30
N LEU A 349 -21.27 -6.13 8.49
CA LEU A 349 -21.56 -5.04 7.55
C LEU A 349 -20.57 -3.90 7.79
N GLY A 350 -19.99 -3.36 6.72
CA GLY A 350 -19.17 -2.16 6.80
C GLY A 350 -19.97 -0.97 7.40
N PRO A 351 -19.28 0.11 7.81
CA PRO A 351 -19.91 1.27 8.39
C PRO A 351 -20.86 1.92 7.38
N THR A 352 -22.18 1.84 7.65
CA THR A 352 -23.22 2.43 6.79
C THR A 352 -24.27 3.11 7.65
N LEU A 353 -24.69 4.30 7.24
CA LEU A 353 -25.75 5.04 7.91
C LEU A 353 -26.77 5.51 6.88
N TRP A 354 -28.06 5.22 7.10
CA TRP A 354 -29.15 5.54 6.18
C TRP A 354 -28.96 4.99 4.75
N GLY A 355 -28.18 3.89 4.62
CA GLY A 355 -27.88 3.27 3.33
C GLY A 355 -26.74 3.93 2.56
N LEU A 356 -26.01 4.85 3.17
CA LEU A 356 -24.77 5.44 2.64
C LEU A 356 -23.57 4.88 3.37
N PRO A 357 -22.43 4.69 2.70
CA PRO A 357 -21.19 4.35 3.35
C PRO A 357 -20.74 5.50 4.26
N VAL A 358 -20.32 5.17 5.46
CA VAL A 358 -19.63 6.07 6.37
C VAL A 358 -18.15 5.84 6.24
N ILE A 359 -17.42 6.92 6.07
CA ILE A 359 -15.97 6.92 5.98
C ILE A 359 -15.44 7.62 7.22
N ASP A 360 -14.84 6.83 8.08
CA ASP A 360 -14.21 7.29 9.30
C ASP A 360 -12.75 7.66 9.01
N THR A 361 -12.43 8.93 9.13
CA THR A 361 -11.08 9.45 8.90
C THR A 361 -10.68 10.46 9.95
N THR A 362 -9.43 10.41 10.37
CA THR A 362 -8.84 11.41 11.27
C THR A 362 -8.45 12.71 10.54
N ALA A 363 -8.78 12.83 9.26
CA ALA A 363 -8.58 14.07 8.51
C ALA A 363 -9.67 15.11 8.78
N VAL A 364 -10.84 14.69 9.25
CA VAL A 364 -11.93 15.54 9.71
C VAL A 364 -11.75 15.78 11.22
N GLU A 365 -12.02 16.98 11.69
CA GLU A 365 -11.94 17.28 13.13
C GLU A 365 -13.07 16.58 13.90
N GLU A 366 -12.82 16.31 15.20
CA GLU A 366 -13.82 15.72 16.07
C GLU A 366 -14.99 16.70 16.27
N GLY A 367 -16.21 16.19 16.17
CA GLY A 367 -17.42 17.01 16.25
C GLY A 367 -17.93 17.52 14.92
N GLU A 368 -17.16 17.36 13.83
CA GLU A 368 -17.51 17.82 12.50
C GLU A 368 -18.00 16.68 11.60
N PHE A 369 -18.80 17.03 10.61
CA PHE A 369 -19.25 16.08 9.61
C PHE A 369 -19.34 16.69 8.21
N LEU A 370 -19.12 15.86 7.19
CA LEU A 370 -19.44 16.18 5.82
C LEU A 370 -20.39 15.14 5.25
N VAL A 371 -21.43 15.61 4.57
CA VAL A 371 -22.40 14.74 3.89
C VAL A 371 -22.65 15.30 2.49
N GLY A 372 -22.48 14.49 1.48
CA GLY A 372 -22.71 15.00 0.13
C GLY A 372 -22.56 13.99 -0.98
N ASN A 373 -22.60 14.49 -2.20
CA ASN A 373 -22.24 13.77 -3.41
C ASN A 373 -20.84 14.22 -3.86
N PHE A 374 -19.82 13.63 -3.29
CA PHE A 374 -18.43 14.03 -3.48
C PHE A 374 -17.98 13.81 -4.92
N ARG A 375 -18.37 12.69 -5.51
CA ARG A 375 -17.97 12.31 -6.87
C ARG A 375 -18.48 13.25 -7.94
N MET A 376 -19.67 13.84 -7.73
CA MET A 376 -20.28 14.80 -8.66
C MET A 376 -19.89 16.24 -8.35
N ALA A 377 -19.65 16.54 -7.07
CA ALA A 377 -19.41 17.90 -6.60
C ALA A 377 -17.99 18.37 -6.89
N ALA A 378 -16.99 17.49 -6.76
CA ALA A 378 -15.59 17.88 -6.84
C ALA A 378 -14.75 16.93 -7.69
N GLN A 379 -13.68 17.46 -8.25
CA GLN A 379 -12.74 16.71 -9.09
C GLN A 379 -11.31 17.14 -8.81
N ILE A 380 -10.44 16.13 -8.66
CA ILE A 380 -8.99 16.31 -8.57
C ILE A 380 -8.43 16.32 -10.00
N TRP A 381 -7.49 17.21 -10.25
CA TRP A 381 -6.76 17.30 -11.50
C TRP A 381 -5.27 17.09 -11.25
N ASP A 382 -4.79 15.91 -11.61
CA ASP A 382 -3.36 15.59 -11.53
C ASP A 382 -2.65 16.21 -12.74
N ARG A 383 -1.67 17.05 -12.48
CA ARG A 383 -0.74 17.56 -13.49
C ARG A 383 0.53 16.75 -13.55
N GLU A 384 1.05 16.37 -12.39
CA GLU A 384 2.25 15.59 -12.22
C GLU A 384 2.05 14.61 -11.07
N ASP A 385 2.23 13.32 -11.39
CA ASP A 385 2.14 12.26 -10.40
C ASP A 385 3.28 12.42 -9.38
N ALA A 386 3.14 11.84 -8.18
CA ALA A 386 4.16 11.89 -7.14
C ALA A 386 5.49 11.32 -7.64
N THR A 387 6.49 12.18 -7.79
CA THR A 387 7.86 11.83 -8.20
C THR A 387 8.83 11.98 -7.05
N VAL A 388 9.87 11.13 -7.03
CA VAL A 388 10.95 11.20 -6.05
C VAL A 388 12.26 11.35 -6.77
N ASP A 389 12.89 12.51 -6.61
CA ASP A 389 14.15 12.88 -7.23
C ASP A 389 15.31 12.80 -6.21
N ILE A 390 16.45 12.35 -6.68
CA ILE A 390 17.66 12.21 -5.86
C ILE A 390 18.77 13.04 -6.47
N SER A 391 19.34 13.97 -5.68
CA SER A 391 20.46 14.83 -6.12
C SER A 391 21.57 14.88 -5.09
N THR A 392 22.79 14.91 -5.58
CA THR A 392 24.02 15.15 -4.80
C THR A 392 24.53 16.57 -4.94
N GLU A 393 23.90 17.40 -5.78
CA GLU A 393 24.41 18.73 -6.18
C GLU A 393 23.86 19.88 -5.33
N ASP A 394 22.92 19.58 -4.37
CA ASP A 394 22.33 20.60 -3.54
C ASP A 394 23.35 21.17 -2.54
N ARG A 395 23.55 22.50 -2.56
CA ARG A 395 24.42 23.28 -1.64
C ARG A 395 25.82 22.64 -1.50
N ASP A 396 26.15 22.19 -0.28
CA ASP A 396 27.43 21.60 0.12
C ASP A 396 27.39 20.05 0.19
N ASN A 397 26.35 19.45 -0.35
CA ASN A 397 26.14 17.99 -0.35
C ASN A 397 27.32 17.24 -0.95
N PHE A 398 27.90 17.78 -2.04
CA PHE A 398 29.05 17.15 -2.70
C PHE A 398 30.25 17.05 -1.76
N VAL A 399 30.54 18.12 -1.02
CA VAL A 399 31.70 18.17 -0.09
C VAL A 399 31.46 17.32 1.16
N LYS A 400 30.20 17.20 1.59
CA LYS A 400 29.80 16.45 2.79
C LYS A 400 29.41 15.01 2.53
N ASN A 401 29.44 14.53 1.27
CA ASN A 401 28.91 13.22 0.86
C ASN A 401 27.45 13.01 1.28
N MET A 402 26.64 14.06 1.15
CA MET A 402 25.21 14.02 1.40
C MET A 402 24.42 13.88 0.11
N VAL A 403 23.21 13.39 0.22
CA VAL A 403 22.24 13.23 -0.86
C VAL A 403 20.93 13.87 -0.41
N THR A 404 20.38 14.75 -1.23
CA THR A 404 19.03 15.29 -1.03
C THR A 404 18.04 14.46 -1.85
N ILE A 405 17.00 13.98 -1.18
CA ILE A 405 15.90 13.22 -1.78
C ILE A 405 14.67 14.12 -1.64
N ARG A 406 14.10 14.53 -2.76
CA ARG A 406 12.91 15.38 -2.85
C ARG A 406 11.76 14.59 -3.42
N ALA A 407 10.61 14.68 -2.80
CA ALA A 407 9.36 14.21 -3.33
C ALA A 407 8.48 15.40 -3.68
N GLU A 408 7.85 15.39 -4.85
CA GLU A 408 6.90 16.42 -5.26
C GLU A 408 5.79 15.86 -6.12
N GLN A 409 4.64 16.53 -6.06
CA GLN A 409 3.48 16.29 -6.90
C GLN A 409 2.78 17.61 -7.22
N ARG A 410 2.00 17.63 -8.31
CA ARG A 410 1.28 18.82 -8.72
C ARG A 410 -0.15 18.49 -9.06
N LEU A 411 -1.08 19.14 -8.36
CA LEU A 411 -2.50 18.89 -8.52
C LEU A 411 -3.32 20.17 -8.34
N ALA A 412 -4.59 20.11 -8.76
CA ALA A 412 -5.59 21.12 -8.48
C ALA A 412 -6.90 20.45 -8.03
N LEU A 413 -7.68 21.14 -7.25
CA LEU A 413 -9.03 20.76 -6.86
C LEU A 413 -10.03 21.72 -7.48
N THR A 414 -11.05 21.19 -8.14
CA THR A 414 -12.20 21.97 -8.61
C THR A 414 -13.46 21.50 -7.90
N VAL A 415 -14.21 22.42 -7.32
CA VAL A 415 -15.53 22.16 -6.75
C VAL A 415 -16.57 22.77 -7.66
N TYR A 416 -17.26 21.94 -8.42
CA TYR A 416 -18.27 22.38 -9.39
C TYR A 416 -19.63 22.66 -8.75
N ARG A 417 -19.93 21.99 -7.64
CA ARG A 417 -21.25 21.97 -7.01
C ARG A 417 -21.12 22.09 -5.49
N PRO A 418 -20.88 23.31 -4.96
CA PRO A 418 -20.78 23.54 -3.51
C PRO A 418 -22.02 23.07 -2.73
N GLU A 419 -23.21 23.22 -3.34
CA GLU A 419 -24.49 22.86 -2.72
C GLU A 419 -24.70 21.35 -2.57
N ALA A 420 -23.90 20.54 -3.29
CA ALA A 420 -24.00 19.09 -3.20
C ALA A 420 -23.23 18.51 -1.99
N ILE A 421 -22.48 19.33 -1.25
CA ILE A 421 -21.74 18.94 -0.05
C ILE A 421 -22.16 19.84 1.10
N ILE A 422 -22.58 19.25 2.19
CA ILE A 422 -22.94 19.94 3.42
C ILE A 422 -21.87 19.64 4.48
N TYR A 423 -21.33 20.70 5.04
CA TYR A 423 -20.41 20.68 6.18
C TYR A 423 -21.11 21.24 7.41
N GLY A 424 -20.90 20.64 8.56
CA GLY A 424 -21.45 21.15 9.80
C GLY A 424 -20.86 20.48 11.03
N ASP A 425 -21.18 21.05 12.19
CA ASP A 425 -20.82 20.55 13.50
C ASP A 425 -21.95 19.75 14.13
N PHE A 426 -21.65 18.82 15.01
CA PHE A 426 -22.68 18.16 15.81
C PHE A 426 -23.15 19.01 16.99
N GLU A 427 -22.34 19.91 17.47
CA GLU A 427 -22.72 20.84 18.53
C GLU A 427 -23.51 22.02 17.95
N ALA A 428 -24.58 22.41 18.66
CA ALA A 428 -25.27 23.63 18.30
C ALA A 428 -24.36 24.83 18.60
N PRO A 429 -24.36 25.88 17.75
CA PRO A 429 -23.59 27.07 18.06
C PRO A 429 -24.02 27.60 19.42
N ALA A 430 -23.01 27.96 20.25
CA ALA A 430 -23.28 28.57 21.55
C ALA A 430 -24.08 29.85 21.34
N THR A 431 -25.34 29.86 21.80
CA THR A 431 -26.29 31.00 21.75
C THR A 431 -25.83 32.13 22.64
#